data_6f24ca4ea6ee39d4a1b5d8baa7b7f25c
#
_entry.id   6f24ca4ea6ee39d4a1b5d8baa7b7f25c
#
_cell.length_a   1.000
_cell.length_b   1.000
_cell.length_c   1.000
_cell.angle_alpha   90.00
_cell.angle_beta   90.00
_cell.angle_gamma   90.00
#
_symmetry.space_group_name_H-M   'P 1'
#
loop_
_entity.id
_entity.type
_entity.pdbx_description
1 polymer ?
#
loop_
_entity_poly.entity_id
_entity_poly.type
_entity_poly.pdbx_seq_one_letter_code
_entity_poly.pdbx_strand_id
1 'polypeptide(L)'
;MFTNIEEALEYIESKRTKRTFKQFQEIVNKYGFNTHQKNMIHIAGTNGKGSTTNFIKEILMKHGYTVGTFTSPYMVVHNDRICINGEMISDYELLKIINELVNIIET
;
A
#
# COMPACT_ATOMS: atom_id res chain seq x y z
N MET A 1 6.22 -19.01 -6.96
CA MET A 1 6.54 -17.97 -5.98
C MET A 1 7.77 -17.17 -6.38
N PHE A 2 7.74 -15.87 -6.11
CA PHE A 2 8.88 -15.03 -6.44
C PHE A 2 9.97 -15.15 -5.38
N THR A 3 11.21 -15.17 -5.81
CA THR A 3 12.38 -15.19 -4.93
C THR A 3 13.14 -13.87 -4.93
N ASN A 4 12.74 -12.96 -5.80
CA ASN A 4 13.44 -11.72 -6.08
C ASN A 4 12.41 -10.60 -6.24
N ILE A 5 12.70 -9.46 -5.60
CA ILE A 5 11.75 -8.34 -5.57
C ILE A 5 11.51 -7.75 -6.95
N GLU A 6 12.51 -7.73 -7.81
CA GLU A 6 12.39 -7.18 -9.15
C GLU A 6 11.38 -7.96 -9.99
N GLU A 7 11.44 -9.29 -9.95
CA GLU A 7 10.48 -10.15 -10.62
C GLU A 7 9.07 -9.96 -10.09
N ALA A 8 8.94 -9.85 -8.77
CA ALA A 8 7.65 -9.64 -8.12
C ALA A 8 7.03 -8.31 -8.55
N LEU A 9 7.82 -7.24 -8.61
CA LEU A 9 7.34 -5.92 -9.02
C LEU A 9 6.97 -5.89 -10.51
N GLU A 10 7.74 -6.56 -11.36
CA GLU A 10 7.38 -6.70 -12.77
C GLU A 10 6.04 -7.42 -12.94
N TYR A 11 5.83 -8.47 -12.15
CA TYR A 11 4.57 -9.19 -12.16
C TYR A 11 3.40 -8.28 -11.78
N ILE A 12 3.55 -7.50 -10.71
CA ILE A 12 2.53 -6.54 -10.27
C ILE A 12 2.22 -5.53 -11.38
N GLU A 13 3.25 -4.97 -12.00
CA GLU A 13 3.08 -4.00 -13.09
C GLU A 13 2.36 -4.62 -14.30
N SER A 14 2.65 -5.90 -14.60
CA SER A 14 2.02 -6.59 -15.73
C SER A 14 0.53 -6.87 -15.51
N LYS A 15 0.06 -6.85 -14.27
CA LYS A 15 -1.33 -7.14 -13.91
C LYS A 15 -2.20 -5.89 -13.78
N ARG A 16 -1.71 -4.76 -14.24
CA ARG A 16 -2.49 -3.53 -14.26
C ARG A 16 -3.70 -3.68 -15.17
N THR A 17 -4.87 -3.78 -14.59
CA THR A 17 -6.13 -3.84 -15.31
C THR A 17 -7.10 -2.85 -14.70
N LYS A 18 -7.96 -2.28 -15.56
CA LYS A 18 -9.04 -1.43 -15.07
C LYS A 18 -10.18 -2.32 -14.59
N ARG A 19 -10.55 -2.16 -13.34
CA ARG A 19 -11.71 -2.84 -12.76
C ARG A 19 -12.75 -1.82 -12.37
N THR A 20 -14.02 -2.21 -12.47
CA THR A 20 -15.10 -1.37 -11.98
C THR A 20 -15.10 -1.39 -10.46
N PHE A 21 -15.72 -0.38 -9.86
CA PHE A 21 -15.87 -0.33 -8.41
C PHE A 21 -16.56 -1.58 -7.86
N LYS A 22 -17.57 -2.06 -8.60
CA LYS A 22 -18.29 -3.29 -8.23
C LYS A 22 -17.37 -4.51 -8.19
N GLN A 23 -16.52 -4.67 -9.22
CA GLN A 23 -15.56 -5.77 -9.28
C GLN A 23 -14.56 -5.71 -8.12
N PHE A 24 -14.09 -4.53 -7.79
CA PHE A 24 -13.22 -4.31 -6.65
C PHE A 24 -13.91 -4.72 -5.34
N GLN A 25 -15.16 -4.30 -5.13
CA GLN A 25 -15.91 -4.65 -3.94
C GLN A 25 -16.11 -6.16 -3.81
N GLU A 26 -16.38 -6.85 -4.93
CA GLU A 26 -16.53 -8.31 -4.93
C GLU A 26 -15.26 -9.01 -4.46
N ILE A 27 -14.09 -8.54 -4.91
CA ILE A 27 -12.80 -9.10 -4.47
C ILE A 27 -12.58 -8.85 -2.99
N VAL A 28 -12.83 -7.63 -2.53
CA VAL A 28 -12.66 -7.26 -1.12
C VAL A 28 -13.54 -8.14 -0.23
N ASN A 29 -14.81 -8.33 -0.60
CA ASN A 29 -15.74 -9.14 0.16
C ASN A 29 -15.35 -10.62 0.15
N LYS A 30 -14.93 -11.13 -1.00
CA LYS A 30 -14.55 -12.55 -1.16
C LYS A 30 -13.38 -12.93 -0.27
N TYR A 31 -12.39 -12.05 -0.14
CA TYR A 31 -11.18 -12.34 0.62
C TYR A 31 -11.16 -11.74 2.02
N GLY A 32 -12.26 -11.14 2.43
CA GLY A 32 -12.43 -10.63 3.80
C GLY A 32 -11.60 -9.41 4.14
N PHE A 33 -11.19 -8.61 3.16
CA PHE A 33 -10.46 -7.38 3.44
C PHE A 33 -11.39 -6.35 4.09
N ASN A 34 -10.91 -5.75 5.17
CA ASN A 34 -11.67 -4.70 5.86
C ASN A 34 -11.26 -3.32 5.32
N THR A 35 -12.14 -2.71 4.54
CA THR A 35 -11.91 -1.38 3.95
C THR A 35 -12.43 -0.24 4.80
N HIS A 36 -13.13 -0.53 5.92
CA HIS A 36 -13.73 0.48 6.79
C HIS A 36 -13.14 0.40 8.19
N GLN A 37 -11.84 0.63 8.30
CA GLN A 37 -11.17 0.63 9.60
C GLN A 37 -11.30 2.01 10.24
N LYS A 38 -11.53 2.04 11.55
CA LYS A 38 -11.75 3.28 12.30
C LYS A 38 -10.53 4.20 12.38
N ASN A 39 -9.34 3.61 12.29
CA ASN A 39 -8.09 4.36 12.47
C ASN A 39 -7.38 4.62 11.14
N MET A 40 -8.16 4.98 10.12
CA MET A 40 -7.62 5.32 8.81
C MET A 40 -7.91 6.77 8.48
N ILE A 41 -6.92 7.43 7.88
CA ILE A 41 -7.05 8.80 7.38
C ILE A 41 -6.73 8.78 5.89
N HIS A 42 -7.66 9.21 5.06
CA HIS A 42 -7.48 9.30 3.62
C HIS A 42 -7.25 10.76 3.22
N ILE A 43 -6.14 11.01 2.51
CA ILE A 43 -5.76 12.34 2.04
C ILE A 43 -5.79 12.35 0.53
N ALA A 44 -6.61 13.22 -0.04
CA ALA A 44 -6.79 13.35 -1.48
C ALA A 44 -6.60 14.79 -1.92
N GLY A 45 -6.27 14.96 -3.19
CA GLY A 45 -6.08 16.30 -3.75
C GLY A 45 -5.05 16.29 -4.87
N THR A 46 -4.88 17.41 -5.53
CA THR A 46 -3.93 17.55 -6.64
C THR A 46 -2.55 18.01 -6.19
N ASN A 47 -2.47 18.77 -5.10
CA ASN A 47 -1.22 19.31 -4.57
C ASN A 47 -1.17 19.14 -3.05
N GLY A 48 0.03 19.00 -2.51
CA GLY A 48 0.25 19.00 -1.07
C GLY A 48 -0.13 17.72 -0.33
N LYS A 49 -0.52 16.65 -1.02
CA LYS A 49 -0.89 15.37 -0.38
C LYS A 49 0.25 14.78 0.44
N GLY A 50 1.45 14.74 -0.15
CA GLY A 50 2.61 14.20 0.53
C GLY A 50 3.00 14.99 1.76
N SER A 51 2.98 16.32 1.66
CA SER A 51 3.30 17.19 2.79
C SER A 51 2.28 17.06 3.91
N THR A 52 1.00 17.04 3.57
CA THR A 52 -0.07 16.87 4.56
C THR A 52 0.05 15.53 5.27
N THR A 53 0.29 14.46 4.52
CA THR A 53 0.49 13.11 5.08
C THR A 53 1.65 13.11 6.06
N ASN A 54 2.77 13.73 5.69
CA ASN A 54 3.95 13.79 6.53
C ASN A 54 3.70 14.56 7.84
N PHE A 55 3.01 15.69 7.76
CA PHE A 55 2.66 16.46 8.95
C PHE A 55 1.78 15.66 9.90
N ILE A 56 0.74 15.00 9.40
CA ILE A 56 -0.14 14.18 10.21
C ILE A 56 0.63 13.02 10.84
N LYS A 57 1.48 12.36 10.07
CA LYS A 57 2.33 11.28 10.56
C LYS A 57 3.20 11.75 11.74
N GLU A 58 3.88 12.88 11.58
CA GLU A 58 4.76 13.40 12.61
C GLU A 58 4.00 13.76 13.90
N ILE A 59 2.84 14.37 13.76
CA ILE A 59 2.00 14.71 14.91
C ILE A 59 1.58 13.45 15.67
N LEU A 60 1.11 12.44 14.94
CA LEU A 60 0.65 11.20 15.55
C LEU A 60 1.79 10.44 16.23
N MET A 61 2.96 10.40 15.60
CA MET A 61 4.13 9.76 16.18
C MET A 61 4.56 10.43 17.49
N LYS A 62 4.49 11.75 17.56
CA LYS A 62 4.79 12.48 18.79
C LYS A 62 3.81 12.19 19.91
N HIS A 63 2.61 11.77 19.58
CA HIS A 63 1.60 11.36 20.55
C HIS A 63 1.71 9.86 20.91
N GLY A 64 2.75 9.17 20.44
CA GLY A 64 3.01 7.78 20.81
C GLY A 64 2.35 6.74 19.93
N TYR A 65 1.75 7.14 18.80
CA TYR A 65 1.14 6.18 17.86
C TYR A 65 2.16 5.58 16.92
N THR A 66 1.93 4.34 16.53
CA THR A 66 2.61 3.71 15.40
C THR A 66 1.82 4.05 14.15
N VAL A 67 2.48 4.68 13.19
CA VAL A 67 1.79 5.23 12.00
C VAL A 67 2.28 4.54 10.74
N GLY A 68 1.37 3.83 10.07
CA GLY A 68 1.60 3.32 8.73
C GLY A 68 1.16 4.35 7.71
N THR A 69 1.95 4.56 6.67
CA THR A 69 1.58 5.45 5.56
C THR A 69 1.68 4.72 4.24
N PHE A 70 0.74 5.03 3.36
CA PHE A 70 0.77 4.57 1.97
C PHE A 70 0.59 5.79 1.08
N THR A 71 1.56 6.02 0.20
CA THR A 71 1.56 7.18 -0.70
C THR A 71 1.72 6.74 -2.15
N SER A 72 1.20 7.55 -3.06
CA SER A 72 1.26 7.29 -4.48
C SER A 72 1.46 8.60 -5.25
N PRO A 73 2.30 8.60 -6.30
CA PRO A 73 3.15 7.51 -6.74
C PRO A 73 4.40 7.34 -5.87
N TYR A 74 5.19 6.29 -6.14
CA TYR A 74 6.49 6.14 -5.45
C TYR A 74 7.48 7.19 -6.00
N MET A 75 8.45 7.58 -5.15
CA MET A 75 9.43 8.60 -5.53
C MET A 75 10.69 8.00 -6.15
N VAL A 76 11.26 7.00 -5.52
CA VAL A 76 12.50 6.36 -5.96
C VAL A 76 12.30 4.88 -6.21
N VAL A 77 11.73 4.17 -5.24
CA VAL A 77 11.45 2.73 -5.32
C VAL A 77 10.04 2.45 -4.82
N HIS A 78 9.45 1.32 -5.25
CA HIS A 78 8.10 0.94 -4.82
C HIS A 78 7.95 0.89 -3.30
N ASN A 79 9.04 0.54 -2.60
CA ASN A 79 9.04 0.41 -1.15
C ASN A 79 8.70 1.73 -0.45
N ASP A 80 9.01 2.87 -1.04
CA ASP A 80 8.78 4.15 -0.39
C ASP A 80 7.30 4.52 -0.28
N ARG A 81 6.42 3.80 -0.97
CA ARG A 81 4.97 3.95 -0.81
C ARG A 81 4.48 3.47 0.55
N ILE A 82 5.14 2.47 1.11
CA ILE A 82 4.69 1.77 2.32
C ILE A 82 5.72 2.02 3.41
N CYS A 83 5.33 2.80 4.40
CA CYS A 83 6.21 3.14 5.52
C CYS A 83 5.53 2.88 6.85
N ILE A 84 6.33 2.56 7.86
CA ILE A 84 5.88 2.50 9.25
C ILE A 84 6.79 3.43 10.04
N ASN A 85 6.20 4.43 10.68
CA ASN A 85 6.90 5.49 11.40
C ASN A 85 8.00 6.15 10.55
N GLY A 86 7.71 6.35 9.25
CA GLY A 86 8.62 7.01 8.33
C GLY A 86 9.69 6.12 7.72
N GLU A 87 9.78 4.87 8.11
CA GLU A 87 10.74 3.91 7.54
C GLU A 87 10.06 3.05 6.48
N MET A 88 10.61 3.03 5.28
CA MET A 88 10.02 2.25 4.20
C MET A 88 10.16 0.75 4.43
N ILE A 89 9.19 0.00 3.90
CA ILE A 89 9.17 -1.45 3.98
C ILE A 89 10.42 -2.04 3.30
N SER A 90 10.97 -3.10 3.86
CA SER A 90 12.11 -3.80 3.29
C SER A 90 11.71 -4.61 2.06
N ASP A 91 12.68 -4.92 1.20
CA ASP A 91 12.46 -5.80 0.05
C ASP A 91 11.93 -7.16 0.49
N TYR A 92 12.46 -7.71 1.56
CA TYR A 92 12.04 -9.00 2.10
C TYR A 92 10.57 -8.99 2.51
N GLU A 93 10.15 -7.98 3.23
CA GLU A 93 8.75 -7.86 3.68
C GLU A 93 7.80 -7.62 2.51
N LEU A 94 8.19 -6.76 1.55
CA LEU A 94 7.39 -6.49 0.37
C LEU A 94 7.24 -7.75 -0.47
N LEU A 95 8.32 -8.49 -0.70
CA LEU A 95 8.30 -9.74 -1.45
C LEU A 95 7.38 -10.76 -0.79
N LYS A 96 7.42 -10.87 0.53
CA LYS A 96 6.56 -11.77 1.29
C LYS A 96 5.09 -11.44 1.08
N ILE A 97 4.73 -10.16 1.16
CA ILE A 97 3.36 -9.70 0.97
C ILE A 97 2.89 -10.00 -0.46
N ILE A 98 3.71 -9.73 -1.47
CA ILE A 98 3.36 -10.00 -2.87
C ILE A 98 3.11 -11.49 -3.07
N ASN A 99 3.96 -12.35 -2.54
CA ASN A 99 3.78 -13.80 -2.65
C ASN A 99 2.47 -14.28 -1.99
N GLU A 100 2.10 -13.68 -0.87
CA GLU A 100 0.83 -14.00 -0.21
C GLU A 100 -0.38 -13.56 -1.05
N LEU A 101 -0.24 -12.49 -1.82
CA LEU A 101 -1.31 -11.92 -2.62
C LEU A 101 -1.42 -12.49 -4.04
N VAL A 102 -0.46 -13.29 -4.49
CA VAL A 102 -0.44 -13.83 -5.86
C VAL A 102 -1.76 -14.53 -6.21
N ASN A 103 -2.29 -15.35 -5.33
CA ASN A 103 -3.54 -16.06 -5.59
C ASN A 103 -4.72 -15.11 -5.78
N ILE A 104 -4.72 -14.00 -5.08
CA ILE A 104 -5.76 -12.97 -5.19
C ILE A 104 -5.60 -12.22 -6.52
N ILE A 105 -4.37 -11.89 -6.88
CA ILE A 105 -4.05 -11.16 -8.10
C ILE A 105 -4.44 -11.98 -9.34
N GLU A 106 -4.22 -13.28 -9.28
CA GLU A 106 -4.58 -14.19 -10.38
C GLU A 106 -6.09 -14.40 -10.53
N THR A 107 -6.88 -13.95 -9.59
CA THR A 107 -8.34 -13.93 -9.71
C THR A 107 -8.77 -12.82 -10.66
#